data_85bf01cc6802e6a39fdb4b8097636452
#
_entry.id   85bf01cc6802e6a39fdb4b8097636452
#
_cell.length_a   1.000
_cell.length_b   1.000
_cell.length_c   1.000
_cell.angle_alpha   90.00
_cell.angle_beta   90.00
_cell.angle_gamma   90.00
#
_symmetry.space_group_name_H-M   'P 1'
#
loop_
_entity.id
_entity.type
_entity.pdbx_description
1 polymer ?
#
loop_
_entity_poly.entity_id
_entity_poly.type
_entity_poly.pdbx_seq_one_letter_code
_entity_poly.pdbx_strand_id
1 'polypeptide(L)'
;MVNPSDTPAPDPGHPQDSAREGQEFIAQVHQKMSRLVQEFANGAINRTQFHRLYDRYQRQIMTVAQLIAESDPSMWRDAVMESEDTLHLKKRLTAKAVGMSVYDNRSGMPIETLGEFAVEADLIVPMLSSYRSAAAEIFRAGMRNTEMENGQWLCFVPGKHTTLIALFSLEPSDNQLATIERMHQDFEEANRAALEAEHIDPDRLAYPFYAFVQHRARPDNGGDEK
;
A
#
# COMPACT_ATOMS: atom_id res chain seq x y z
N MET A 1 21.33 63.76 2.22
CA MET A 1 20.47 62.84 2.99
C MET A 1 19.67 62.03 1.98
N VAL A 2 20.12 60.85 1.67
CA VAL A 2 19.41 59.93 0.74
C VAL A 2 18.50 59.07 1.60
N ASN A 3 17.22 59.05 1.26
CA ASN A 3 16.15 58.32 1.96
C ASN A 3 16.35 56.80 1.78
N PRO A 4 16.37 55.96 2.83
CA PRO A 4 16.61 54.52 2.72
C PRO A 4 15.32 53.69 2.55
N SER A 5 14.33 54.18 1.79
CA SER A 5 13.01 53.58 1.67
C SER A 5 12.60 53.21 0.22
N ASP A 6 13.56 53.13 -0.68
CA ASP A 6 13.26 52.73 -2.07
C ASP A 6 13.88 51.37 -2.39
N THR A 7 13.37 50.34 -1.70
CA THR A 7 13.57 48.97 -2.16
C THR A 7 12.45 48.73 -3.19
N PRO A 8 12.76 48.55 -4.48
CA PRO A 8 11.74 48.21 -5.46
C PRO A 8 11.10 46.90 -5.07
N ALA A 9 9.77 46.87 -5.06
CA ALA A 9 9.01 45.63 -4.95
C ALA A 9 9.49 44.64 -6.04
N PRO A 10 9.55 43.34 -5.79
CA PRO A 10 9.92 42.38 -6.82
C PRO A 10 8.97 42.54 -8.00
N ASP A 11 9.59 42.76 -9.17
CA ASP A 11 8.92 42.91 -10.45
C ASP A 11 7.99 41.70 -10.68
N PRO A 12 6.67 41.87 -10.86
CA PRO A 12 5.80 40.75 -11.22
C PRO A 12 6.23 40.31 -12.61
N GLY A 13 6.98 39.20 -12.68
CA GLY A 13 7.62 38.67 -13.89
C GLY A 13 6.71 38.77 -15.11
N HIS A 14 7.29 39.08 -16.25
CA HIS A 14 6.57 39.29 -17.50
C HIS A 14 5.55 38.18 -17.75
N PRO A 15 4.32 38.47 -18.19
CA PRO A 15 3.28 37.45 -18.45
C PRO A 15 3.78 36.27 -19.32
N GLN A 16 4.70 36.53 -20.25
CA GLN A 16 5.33 35.52 -21.11
C GLN A 16 6.26 34.59 -20.33
N ASP A 17 6.98 35.06 -19.32
CA ASP A 17 7.85 34.23 -18.49
C ASP A 17 7.01 33.31 -17.57
N SER A 18 5.92 33.82 -17.01
CA SER A 18 5.01 33.06 -16.19
C SER A 18 4.27 31.95 -16.99
N ALA A 19 3.87 32.25 -18.22
CA ALA A 19 3.27 31.25 -19.13
C ALA A 19 4.27 30.16 -19.50
N ARG A 20 5.54 30.51 -19.77
CA ARG A 20 6.61 29.53 -20.03
C ARG A 20 6.86 28.63 -18.84
N GLU A 21 6.96 29.18 -17.62
CA GLU A 21 7.13 28.42 -16.40
C GLU A 21 5.93 27.48 -16.14
N GLY A 22 4.71 27.94 -16.43
CA GLY A 22 3.52 27.09 -16.36
C GLY A 22 3.57 25.91 -17.34
N GLN A 23 4.07 26.14 -18.57
CA GLN A 23 4.28 25.04 -19.53
C GLN A 23 5.38 24.07 -19.07
N GLU A 24 6.48 24.57 -18.51
CA GLU A 24 7.52 23.74 -17.92
C GLU A 24 6.98 22.91 -16.74
N PHE A 25 6.12 23.51 -15.89
CA PHE A 25 5.44 22.79 -14.83
C PHE A 25 4.55 21.65 -15.38
N ILE A 26 3.72 21.92 -16.40
CA ILE A 26 2.91 20.89 -17.07
C ILE A 26 3.79 19.74 -17.58
N ALA A 27 4.91 20.05 -18.22
CA ALA A 27 5.85 19.04 -18.68
C ALA A 27 6.41 18.16 -17.54
N GLN A 28 6.74 18.78 -16.39
CA GLN A 28 7.18 18.07 -15.19
C GLN A 28 6.07 17.17 -14.62
N VAL A 29 4.81 17.63 -14.60
CA VAL A 29 3.68 16.82 -14.14
C VAL A 29 3.44 15.64 -15.08
N HIS A 30 3.56 15.81 -16.40
CA HIS A 30 3.51 14.68 -17.34
C HIS A 30 4.60 13.64 -17.09
N GLN A 31 5.81 14.09 -16.75
CA GLN A 31 6.89 13.18 -16.38
C GLN A 31 6.56 12.39 -15.09
N LYS A 32 5.95 13.07 -14.07
CA LYS A 32 5.47 12.39 -12.85
C LYS A 32 4.37 11.39 -13.16
N MET A 33 3.44 11.70 -14.06
CA MET A 33 2.39 10.77 -14.51
C MET A 33 3.00 9.54 -15.20
N SER A 34 3.96 9.72 -16.08
CA SER A 34 4.66 8.61 -16.74
C SER A 34 5.34 7.69 -15.73
N ARG A 35 5.99 8.28 -14.71
CA ARG A 35 6.59 7.51 -13.61
C ARG A 35 5.54 6.77 -12.79
N LEU A 36 4.41 7.41 -12.49
CA LEU A 36 3.29 6.79 -11.75
C LEU A 36 2.73 5.57 -12.50
N VAL A 37 2.60 5.67 -13.84
CA VAL A 37 2.19 4.53 -14.69
C VAL A 37 3.19 3.39 -14.58
N GLN A 38 4.49 3.67 -14.62
CA GLN A 38 5.53 2.65 -14.44
C GLN A 38 5.50 2.02 -13.05
N GLU A 39 5.33 2.82 -11.99
CA GLU A 39 5.21 2.32 -10.62
C GLU A 39 4.02 1.38 -10.46
N PHE A 40 2.88 1.70 -11.08
CA PHE A 40 1.71 0.84 -11.08
C PHE A 40 1.94 -0.43 -11.90
N ALA A 41 2.46 -0.31 -13.11
CA ALA A 41 2.75 -1.45 -13.98
C ALA A 41 3.78 -2.43 -13.35
N ASN A 42 4.68 -1.94 -12.50
CA ASN A 42 5.65 -2.74 -11.77
C ASN A 42 5.13 -3.22 -10.39
N GLY A 43 3.87 -2.99 -10.08
CA GLY A 43 3.24 -3.42 -8.82
C GLY A 43 3.75 -2.68 -7.56
N ALA A 44 4.45 -1.55 -7.72
CA ALA A 44 5.00 -0.78 -6.59
C ALA A 44 3.94 0.01 -5.82
N ILE A 45 2.83 0.33 -6.46
CA ILE A 45 1.66 1.00 -5.87
C ILE A 45 0.38 0.23 -6.19
N ASN A 46 -0.62 0.38 -5.33
CA ASN A 46 -1.92 -0.24 -5.55
C ASN A 46 -2.82 0.61 -6.49
N ARG A 47 -3.94 0.02 -6.92
CA ARG A 47 -4.90 0.68 -7.83
C ARG A 47 -5.46 1.98 -7.25
N THR A 48 -5.79 2.01 -5.97
CA THR A 48 -6.31 3.20 -5.28
C THR A 48 -5.30 4.34 -5.27
N GLN A 49 -4.02 4.04 -4.98
CA GLN A 49 -2.93 5.01 -5.07
C GLN A 49 -2.79 5.57 -6.48
N PHE A 50 -2.80 4.67 -7.49
CA PHE A 50 -2.69 5.08 -8.90
C PHE A 50 -3.79 6.05 -9.29
N HIS A 51 -5.07 5.70 -9.09
CA HIS A 51 -6.20 6.56 -9.48
C HIS A 51 -6.17 7.91 -8.77
N ARG A 52 -5.96 7.93 -7.45
CA ARG A 52 -5.93 9.18 -6.67
C ARG A 52 -4.82 10.13 -7.10
N LEU A 53 -3.63 9.60 -7.38
CA LEU A 53 -2.49 10.40 -7.82
C LEU A 53 -2.64 10.84 -9.28
N TYR A 54 -3.16 9.97 -10.13
CA TYR A 54 -3.41 10.27 -11.55
C TYR A 54 -4.43 11.39 -11.71
N ASP A 55 -5.59 11.29 -11.03
CA ASP A 55 -6.63 12.32 -11.03
C ASP A 55 -6.13 13.67 -10.49
N ARG A 56 -5.25 13.62 -9.50
CA ARG A 56 -4.62 14.82 -8.95
C ARG A 56 -3.72 15.48 -9.99
N TYR A 57 -2.85 14.74 -10.65
CA TYR A 57 -1.95 15.26 -11.67
C TYR A 57 -2.73 15.82 -12.87
N GLN A 58 -3.79 15.14 -13.29
CA GLN A 58 -4.66 15.66 -14.34
C GLN A 58 -5.29 17.00 -13.96
N ARG A 59 -5.84 17.11 -12.74
CA ARG A 59 -6.40 18.39 -12.27
C ARG A 59 -5.34 19.49 -12.23
N GLN A 60 -4.14 19.23 -11.78
CA GLN A 60 -3.05 20.20 -11.80
C GLN A 60 -2.76 20.72 -13.22
N ILE A 61 -2.66 19.80 -14.21
CA ILE A 61 -2.44 20.18 -15.62
C ILE A 61 -3.59 21.04 -16.13
N MET A 62 -4.84 20.63 -15.89
CA MET A 62 -6.02 21.36 -16.34
C MET A 62 -6.09 22.78 -15.75
N THR A 63 -5.87 22.90 -14.43
CA THR A 63 -5.87 24.19 -13.74
C THR A 63 -4.78 25.12 -14.30
N VAL A 64 -3.55 24.64 -14.45
CA VAL A 64 -2.45 25.46 -14.98
C VAL A 64 -2.69 25.85 -16.44
N ALA A 65 -3.14 24.91 -17.26
CA ALA A 65 -3.45 25.17 -18.67
C ALA A 65 -4.56 26.22 -18.83
N GLN A 66 -5.61 26.15 -17.99
CA GLN A 66 -6.70 27.12 -17.98
C GLN A 66 -6.21 28.51 -17.57
N LEU A 67 -5.44 28.63 -16.48
CA LEU A 67 -4.92 29.92 -16.00
C LEU A 67 -3.96 30.57 -17.01
N ILE A 68 -3.16 29.77 -17.73
CA ILE A 68 -2.32 30.28 -18.84
C ILE A 68 -3.18 30.84 -19.97
N ALA A 69 -4.33 30.18 -20.28
CA ALA A 69 -5.23 30.59 -21.36
C ALA A 69 -6.09 31.82 -21.02
N GLU A 70 -6.48 31.97 -19.75
CA GLU A 70 -7.38 33.05 -19.27
C GLU A 70 -6.69 34.39 -18.99
N SER A 71 -5.43 34.57 -19.37
CA SER A 71 -4.69 35.84 -19.31
C SER A 71 -4.21 36.29 -17.92
N ASP A 72 -4.22 35.43 -16.89
CA ASP A 72 -3.50 35.68 -15.64
C ASP A 72 -2.50 34.55 -15.31
N PRO A 73 -1.38 34.50 -16.05
CA PRO A 73 -0.40 33.42 -15.89
C PRO A 73 0.32 33.43 -14.53
N SER A 74 0.15 34.44 -13.70
CA SER A 74 0.82 34.54 -12.39
C SER A 74 0.12 33.69 -11.30
N MET A 75 -1.17 33.46 -11.43
CA MET A 75 -1.98 32.80 -10.38
C MET A 75 -1.84 31.26 -10.32
N TRP A 76 -1.24 30.64 -11.32
CA TRP A 76 -1.14 29.16 -11.34
C TRP A 76 -0.28 28.59 -10.20
N ARG A 77 0.72 29.34 -9.74
CA ARG A 77 1.59 28.89 -8.63
C ARG A 77 0.82 28.71 -7.33
N ASP A 78 0.00 29.68 -6.97
CA ASP A 78 -0.81 29.64 -5.75
C ASP A 78 -1.83 28.51 -5.82
N ALA A 79 -2.50 28.33 -6.97
CA ALA A 79 -3.47 27.26 -7.18
C ALA A 79 -2.86 25.84 -7.06
N VAL A 80 -1.57 25.67 -7.32
CA VAL A 80 -0.87 24.40 -7.22
C VAL A 80 -0.25 24.18 -5.83
N MET A 81 0.19 25.25 -5.16
CA MET A 81 0.81 25.17 -3.83
C MET A 81 -0.16 24.74 -2.71
N GLU A 82 -1.45 25.04 -2.83
CA GLU A 82 -2.49 24.60 -1.88
C GLU A 82 -2.78 23.10 -1.91
N SER A 83 -2.19 22.36 -2.83
CA SER A 83 -2.46 20.94 -2.97
C SER A 83 -1.63 20.12 -2.00
N GLU A 84 -2.28 19.16 -1.31
CA GLU A 84 -1.68 18.18 -0.39
C GLU A 84 -0.40 17.53 -0.99
N ASP A 85 0.66 17.38 -0.19
CA ASP A 85 1.91 16.78 -0.63
C ASP A 85 1.67 15.37 -1.21
N THR A 86 2.12 15.15 -2.43
CA THR A 86 1.99 13.88 -3.14
C THR A 86 2.60 12.71 -2.36
N LEU A 87 3.71 12.94 -1.65
CA LEU A 87 4.36 11.93 -0.83
C LEU A 87 3.50 11.54 0.37
N HIS A 88 2.85 12.52 1.00
CA HIS A 88 1.94 12.30 2.12
C HIS A 88 0.72 11.49 1.67
N LEU A 89 0.13 11.86 0.54
CA LEU A 89 -0.99 11.13 -0.05
C LEU A 89 -0.60 9.68 -0.39
N LYS A 90 0.56 9.46 -1.01
CA LYS A 90 1.07 8.13 -1.33
C LYS A 90 1.26 7.27 -0.08
N LYS A 91 1.85 7.81 0.99
CA LYS A 91 2.02 7.12 2.27
C LYS A 91 0.70 6.77 2.95
N ARG A 92 -0.27 7.69 2.94
CA ARG A 92 -1.59 7.49 3.53
C ARG A 92 -2.37 6.37 2.85
N LEU A 93 -2.22 6.22 1.54
CA LEU A 93 -2.89 5.21 0.72
C LEU A 93 -2.09 3.89 0.60
N THR A 94 -0.94 3.78 1.26
CA THR A 94 -0.18 2.52 1.31
C THR A 94 -0.87 1.53 2.24
N ALA A 95 -1.18 0.35 1.75
CA ALA A 95 -1.73 -0.73 2.55
C ALA A 95 -0.73 -1.16 3.65
N LYS A 96 -1.27 -1.47 4.83
CA LYS A 96 -0.49 -1.98 5.97
C LYS A 96 -1.01 -3.36 6.33
N ALA A 97 -0.13 -4.33 6.51
CA ALA A 97 -0.51 -5.59 7.10
C ALA A 97 -0.93 -5.34 8.56
N VAL A 98 -2.18 -5.69 8.88
CA VAL A 98 -2.80 -5.49 10.20
C VAL A 98 -2.63 -6.75 11.03
N GLY A 99 -2.83 -7.90 10.42
CA GLY A 99 -2.66 -9.20 11.04
C GLY A 99 -2.52 -10.32 10.00
N MET A 100 -2.06 -11.46 10.47
CA MET A 100 -1.88 -12.67 9.67
C MET A 100 -2.23 -13.89 10.48
N SER A 101 -2.78 -14.92 9.84
CA SER A 101 -3.01 -16.22 10.46
C SER A 101 -2.65 -17.34 9.51
N VAL A 102 -1.95 -18.37 10.03
CA VAL A 102 -1.54 -19.55 9.28
C VAL A 102 -2.45 -20.70 9.66
N TYR A 103 -3.05 -21.35 8.68
CA TYR A 103 -3.97 -22.47 8.84
C TYR A 103 -3.38 -23.75 8.30
N ASP A 104 -3.52 -24.85 9.04
CA ASP A 104 -3.19 -26.20 8.55
C ASP A 104 -4.20 -26.65 7.48
N ASN A 105 -3.73 -26.99 6.31
CA ASN A 105 -4.58 -27.42 5.20
C ASN A 105 -5.29 -28.76 5.45
N ARG A 106 -4.81 -29.59 6.36
CA ARG A 106 -5.43 -30.90 6.69
C ARG A 106 -6.62 -30.75 7.62
N SER A 107 -6.42 -30.02 8.71
CA SER A 107 -7.45 -29.82 9.75
C SER A 107 -8.33 -28.59 9.51
N GLY A 108 -7.83 -27.57 8.83
CA GLY A 108 -8.47 -26.27 8.71
C GLY A 108 -8.36 -25.42 9.97
N MET A 109 -7.55 -25.85 10.95
CA MET A 109 -7.37 -25.13 12.21
C MET A 109 -6.23 -24.11 12.09
N PRO A 110 -6.33 -22.97 12.80
CA PRO A 110 -5.23 -22.02 12.87
C PRO A 110 -4.05 -22.64 13.64
N ILE A 111 -2.85 -22.49 13.07
CA ILE A 111 -1.58 -22.87 13.71
C ILE A 111 -1.07 -21.71 14.54
N GLU A 112 -1.07 -20.49 13.96
CA GLU A 112 -0.55 -19.28 14.60
C GLU A 112 -1.29 -18.06 14.07
N THR A 113 -1.45 -17.05 14.91
CA THR A 113 -2.05 -15.77 14.56
C THR A 113 -1.18 -14.63 15.06
N LEU A 114 -0.85 -13.70 14.19
CA LEU A 114 0.04 -12.57 14.43
C LEU A 114 -0.67 -11.25 14.20
N GLY A 115 -0.46 -10.27 15.08
CA GLY A 115 -1.05 -8.93 14.97
C GLY A 115 -2.56 -8.91 15.28
N GLU A 116 -3.24 -7.89 14.76
CA GLU A 116 -4.69 -7.72 14.94
C GLU A 116 -5.44 -8.43 13.81
N PHE A 117 -5.72 -9.71 14.02
CA PHE A 117 -6.46 -10.52 13.05
C PHE A 117 -7.89 -10.76 13.53
N ALA A 118 -8.73 -9.70 13.46
CA ALA A 118 -10.13 -9.73 13.86
C ALA A 118 -11.03 -10.16 12.69
N VAL A 119 -10.84 -11.40 12.19
CA VAL A 119 -11.68 -11.99 11.15
C VAL A 119 -12.46 -13.15 11.76
N GLU A 120 -13.78 -13.15 11.60
CA GLU A 120 -14.64 -14.18 12.17
C GLU A 120 -14.36 -15.55 11.52
N ALA A 121 -14.29 -16.58 12.34
CA ALA A 121 -14.08 -17.96 11.90
C ALA A 121 -15.14 -18.42 10.89
N ASP A 122 -16.38 -17.94 11.05
CA ASP A 122 -17.51 -18.24 10.17
C ASP A 122 -17.30 -17.72 8.73
N LEU A 123 -16.47 -16.69 8.54
CA LEU A 123 -16.06 -16.22 7.22
C LEU A 123 -14.91 -17.07 6.65
N ILE A 124 -13.95 -17.41 7.50
CA ILE A 124 -12.71 -18.09 7.08
C ILE A 124 -12.95 -19.57 6.76
N VAL A 125 -13.69 -20.28 7.62
CA VAL A 125 -13.88 -21.75 7.48
C VAL A 125 -14.54 -22.15 6.14
N PRO A 126 -15.62 -21.51 5.67
CA PRO A 126 -16.18 -21.80 4.33
C PRO A 126 -15.20 -21.48 3.20
N MET A 127 -14.43 -20.40 3.33
CA MET A 127 -13.44 -20.03 2.33
C MET A 127 -12.32 -21.07 2.26
N LEU A 128 -11.76 -21.52 3.39
CA LEU A 128 -10.77 -22.59 3.45
C LEU A 128 -11.34 -23.93 2.92
N SER A 129 -12.58 -24.27 3.25
CA SER A 129 -13.25 -25.46 2.71
C SER A 129 -13.41 -25.40 1.20
N SER A 130 -13.81 -24.25 0.67
CA SER A 130 -13.89 -24.00 -0.76
C SER A 130 -12.51 -24.13 -1.42
N TYR A 131 -11.47 -23.60 -0.77
CA TYR A 131 -10.08 -23.76 -1.21
C TYR A 131 -9.64 -25.22 -1.24
N ARG A 132 -9.97 -26.02 -0.23
CA ARG A 132 -9.63 -27.45 -0.15
C ARG A 132 -10.31 -28.26 -1.26
N SER A 133 -11.57 -27.95 -1.57
CA SER A 133 -12.34 -28.61 -2.63
C SER A 133 -11.83 -28.29 -4.03
N ALA A 134 -11.27 -27.11 -4.22
CA ALA A 134 -10.75 -26.61 -5.47
C ALA A 134 -9.21 -26.62 -5.54
N ALA A 135 -8.53 -27.30 -4.58
CA ALA A 135 -7.08 -27.22 -4.40
C ALA A 135 -6.26 -27.46 -5.68
N ALA A 136 -6.69 -28.37 -6.55
CA ALA A 136 -6.01 -28.63 -7.82
C ALA A 136 -6.14 -27.50 -8.85
N GLU A 137 -7.23 -26.73 -8.81
CA GLU A 137 -7.45 -25.56 -9.69
C GLU A 137 -6.90 -24.29 -9.08
N ILE A 138 -6.92 -24.16 -7.74
CA ILE A 138 -6.49 -22.97 -7.00
C ILE A 138 -4.98 -22.86 -6.95
N PHE A 139 -4.24 -23.95 -6.84
CA PHE A 139 -2.78 -23.93 -7.01
C PHE A 139 -2.34 -23.38 -8.37
N ARG A 140 -3.22 -23.43 -9.38
CA ARG A 140 -3.02 -22.78 -10.68
C ARG A 140 -3.49 -21.34 -10.73
N ALA A 141 -4.38 -20.94 -9.81
CA ALA A 141 -4.97 -19.60 -9.80
C ALA A 141 -4.14 -18.58 -8.96
N GLY A 142 -3.20 -19.05 -8.15
CA GLY A 142 -2.36 -18.19 -7.29
C GLY A 142 -3.14 -17.56 -6.13
N MET A 143 -2.55 -16.49 -5.60
CA MET A 143 -3.11 -15.71 -4.49
C MET A 143 -4.45 -15.09 -4.83
N ARG A 144 -5.37 -15.07 -3.87
CA ARG A 144 -6.67 -14.38 -3.98
C ARG A 144 -6.81 -13.33 -2.91
N ASN A 145 -7.33 -12.17 -3.32
CA ASN A 145 -7.63 -11.04 -2.45
C ASN A 145 -9.09 -10.62 -2.62
N THR A 146 -9.70 -10.23 -1.53
CA THR A 146 -11.06 -9.73 -1.50
C THR A 146 -11.18 -8.54 -0.56
N GLU A 147 -11.96 -7.55 -0.98
CA GLU A 147 -12.32 -6.42 -0.14
C GLU A 147 -13.43 -6.85 0.81
N MET A 148 -13.28 -6.46 2.09
CA MET A 148 -14.28 -6.67 3.14
C MET A 148 -15.19 -5.43 3.25
N GLU A 149 -16.37 -5.58 3.85
CA GLU A 149 -17.34 -4.48 4.02
C GLU A 149 -16.78 -3.26 4.76
N ASN A 150 -15.80 -3.48 5.64
CA ASN A 150 -15.11 -2.41 6.39
C ASN A 150 -13.97 -1.73 5.60
N GLY A 151 -13.79 -2.07 4.32
CA GLY A 151 -12.73 -1.54 3.45
C GLY A 151 -11.34 -2.16 3.66
N GLN A 152 -11.21 -3.12 4.56
CA GLN A 152 -10.00 -3.93 4.70
C GLN A 152 -9.93 -4.98 3.58
N TRP A 153 -8.74 -5.49 3.35
CA TRP A 153 -8.49 -6.51 2.33
C TRP A 153 -7.97 -7.79 2.94
N LEU A 154 -8.63 -8.89 2.60
CA LEU A 154 -8.27 -10.23 3.00
C LEU A 154 -7.55 -10.93 1.85
N CYS A 155 -6.33 -11.41 2.10
CA CYS A 155 -5.48 -12.05 1.11
C CYS A 155 -5.22 -13.50 1.52
N PHE A 156 -5.51 -14.44 0.62
CA PHE A 156 -5.27 -15.88 0.80
C PHE A 156 -4.05 -16.28 0.00
N VAL A 157 -3.06 -16.84 0.68
CA VAL A 157 -1.81 -17.32 0.10
C VAL A 157 -1.76 -18.83 0.31
N PRO A 158 -2.15 -19.65 -0.68
CA PRO A 158 -2.14 -21.08 -0.56
C PRO A 158 -0.70 -21.63 -0.59
N GLY A 159 -0.41 -22.57 0.28
CA GLY A 159 0.82 -23.35 0.27
C GLY A 159 0.52 -24.87 0.20
N LYS A 160 1.57 -25.69 0.22
CA LYS A 160 1.44 -27.14 0.13
C LYS A 160 0.80 -27.74 1.39
N HIS A 161 1.22 -27.27 2.56
CA HIS A 161 0.81 -27.79 3.87
C HIS A 161 -0.11 -26.82 4.60
N THR A 162 0.03 -25.54 4.33
CA THR A 162 -0.65 -24.45 5.05
C THR A 162 -1.29 -23.45 4.10
N THR A 163 -2.21 -22.65 4.62
CA THR A 163 -2.73 -21.46 3.96
C THR A 163 -2.48 -20.28 4.87
N LEU A 164 -1.73 -19.28 4.39
CA LEU A 164 -1.58 -18.00 5.08
C LEU A 164 -2.73 -17.07 4.67
N ILE A 165 -3.38 -16.46 5.65
CA ILE A 165 -4.37 -15.42 5.46
C ILE A 165 -3.81 -14.14 6.05
N ALA A 166 -3.71 -13.09 5.22
CA ALA A 166 -3.21 -11.78 5.63
C ALA A 166 -4.32 -10.73 5.52
N LEU A 167 -4.45 -9.92 6.56
CA LEU A 167 -5.39 -8.81 6.64
C LEU A 167 -4.63 -7.49 6.41
N PHE A 168 -5.09 -6.71 5.43
CA PHE A 168 -4.54 -5.39 5.11
C PHE A 168 -5.54 -4.28 5.39
N SER A 169 -5.03 -3.10 5.77
CA SER A 169 -5.84 -1.91 6.02
C SER A 169 -6.48 -1.30 4.76
N LEU A 170 -5.90 -1.56 3.59
CA LEU A 170 -6.30 -1.10 2.26
C LEU A 170 -5.89 -2.15 1.23
N GLU A 171 -6.24 -1.94 -0.05
CA GLU A 171 -5.79 -2.77 -1.16
C GLU A 171 -4.25 -2.86 -1.19
N PRO A 172 -3.65 -4.06 -1.03
CA PRO A 172 -2.20 -4.20 -1.13
C PRO A 172 -1.72 -4.06 -2.58
N SER A 173 -0.48 -3.61 -2.76
CA SER A 173 0.18 -3.61 -4.06
C SER A 173 0.68 -5.01 -4.41
N ASP A 174 0.91 -5.27 -5.71
CA ASP A 174 1.41 -6.57 -6.18
C ASP A 174 2.76 -6.94 -5.53
N ASN A 175 3.63 -5.96 -5.29
CA ASN A 175 4.90 -6.19 -4.59
C ASN A 175 4.72 -6.58 -3.13
N GLN A 176 3.69 -6.06 -2.45
CA GLN A 176 3.36 -6.47 -1.09
C GLN A 176 2.82 -7.90 -1.08
N LEU A 177 1.97 -8.24 -2.04
CA LEU A 177 1.44 -9.59 -2.20
C LEU A 177 2.57 -10.59 -2.50
N ALA A 178 3.45 -10.30 -3.45
CA ALA A 178 4.60 -11.14 -3.78
C ALA A 178 5.56 -11.31 -2.60
N THR A 179 5.69 -10.30 -1.75
CA THR A 179 6.51 -10.38 -0.53
C THR A 179 5.91 -11.38 0.46
N ILE A 180 4.60 -11.30 0.70
CA ILE A 180 3.91 -12.23 1.61
C ILE A 180 3.93 -13.66 1.08
N GLU A 181 3.72 -13.85 -0.22
CA GLU A 181 3.81 -15.15 -0.86
C GLU A 181 5.19 -15.78 -0.65
N ARG A 182 6.26 -15.02 -0.86
CA ARG A 182 7.62 -15.51 -0.62
C ARG A 182 7.85 -15.86 0.85
N MET A 183 7.41 -15.01 1.77
CA MET A 183 7.52 -15.28 3.21
C MET A 183 6.77 -16.54 3.61
N HIS A 184 5.63 -16.83 2.99
CA HIS A 184 4.88 -18.05 3.24
C HIS A 184 5.61 -19.30 2.68
N GLN A 185 6.21 -19.19 1.50
CA GLN A 185 7.07 -20.24 0.93
C GLN A 185 8.28 -20.51 1.84
N ASP A 186 8.94 -19.47 2.33
CA ASP A 186 10.05 -19.58 3.28
C ASP A 186 9.62 -20.25 4.60
N PHE A 187 8.41 -19.93 5.09
CA PHE A 187 7.82 -20.59 6.26
C PHE A 187 7.61 -22.08 6.04
N GLU A 188 7.00 -22.49 4.93
CA GLU A 188 6.76 -23.90 4.62
C GLU A 188 8.08 -24.67 4.44
N GLU A 189 9.07 -24.06 3.78
CA GLU A 189 10.37 -24.67 3.57
C GLU A 189 11.13 -24.85 4.90
N ALA A 190 11.17 -23.82 5.74
CA ALA A 190 11.85 -23.86 7.04
C ALA A 190 11.23 -24.90 7.99
N ASN A 191 9.92 -25.13 7.86
CA ASN A 191 9.17 -25.99 8.77
C ASN A 191 8.71 -27.30 8.13
N ARG A 192 9.25 -27.68 6.96
CA ARG A 192 8.78 -28.80 6.15
C ARG A 192 8.60 -30.09 6.98
N ALA A 193 9.60 -30.50 7.74
CA ALA A 193 9.56 -31.73 8.52
C ALA A 193 8.49 -31.70 9.63
N ALA A 194 8.28 -30.54 10.25
CA ALA A 194 7.27 -30.36 11.29
C ALA A 194 5.85 -30.31 10.69
N LEU A 195 5.68 -29.69 9.52
CA LEU A 195 4.39 -29.61 8.81
C LEU A 195 3.97 -30.96 8.19
N GLU A 196 4.91 -31.85 7.87
CA GLU A 196 4.66 -33.22 7.39
C GLU A 196 4.36 -34.20 8.54
N ALA A 197 4.65 -33.84 9.80
CA ALA A 197 4.33 -34.69 10.95
C ALA A 197 2.82 -34.88 11.11
N GLU A 198 2.41 -35.97 11.79
CA GLU A 198 1.01 -36.25 12.07
C GLU A 198 0.37 -35.17 12.96
N HIS A 199 1.14 -34.65 13.90
CA HIS A 199 0.74 -33.57 14.80
C HIS A 199 1.70 -32.40 14.68
N ILE A 200 1.16 -31.19 14.40
CA ILE A 200 1.93 -29.96 14.32
C ILE A 200 2.01 -29.34 15.71
N ASP A 201 3.23 -29.12 16.20
CA ASP A 201 3.50 -28.38 17.43
C ASP A 201 3.89 -26.93 17.07
N PRO A 202 3.02 -25.94 17.31
CA PRO A 202 3.27 -24.54 16.92
C PRO A 202 4.52 -23.94 17.57
N ASP A 203 4.86 -24.37 18.80
CA ASP A 203 6.01 -23.84 19.56
C ASP A 203 7.36 -24.22 18.94
N ARG A 204 7.37 -25.21 18.06
CA ARG A 204 8.58 -25.70 17.37
C ARG A 204 8.75 -25.13 15.97
N LEU A 205 7.81 -24.32 15.50
CA LEU A 205 7.86 -23.73 14.16
C LEU A 205 8.67 -22.42 14.15
N ALA A 206 9.38 -22.19 13.05
CA ALA A 206 10.05 -20.94 12.76
C ALA A 206 9.10 -20.01 11.98
N TYR A 207 8.92 -18.79 12.43
CA TYR A 207 8.00 -17.82 11.82
C TYR A 207 8.75 -16.63 11.21
N PRO A 208 9.10 -16.65 9.91
CA PRO A 208 9.73 -15.51 9.23
C PRO A 208 8.86 -14.25 9.23
N PHE A 209 7.55 -14.38 9.42
CA PHE A 209 6.59 -13.27 9.50
C PHE A 209 6.79 -12.35 10.71
N TYR A 210 7.42 -12.80 11.78
CA TYR A 210 7.64 -11.98 12.98
C TYR A 210 8.36 -10.67 12.66
N ALA A 211 9.31 -10.68 11.75
CA ALA A 211 10.01 -9.48 11.32
C ALA A 211 9.08 -8.47 10.62
N PHE A 212 7.99 -8.94 10.01
CA PHE A 212 7.05 -8.11 9.26
C PHE A 212 6.00 -7.45 10.16
N VAL A 213 5.60 -8.13 11.25
CA VAL A 213 4.54 -7.69 12.17
C VAL A 213 5.09 -6.96 13.39
N GLN A 214 6.32 -7.28 13.83
CA GLN A 214 6.92 -6.75 15.09
C GLN A 214 7.15 -5.24 15.13
N HIS A 215 6.99 -4.49 14.06
CA HIS A 215 7.08 -3.03 14.09
C HIS A 215 5.90 -2.35 14.81
N ARG A 216 4.93 -3.11 15.37
CA ARG A 216 3.75 -2.56 16.06
C ARG A 216 3.43 -3.14 17.45
N ALA A 217 4.09 -4.18 17.89
CA ALA A 217 3.76 -4.85 19.15
C ALA A 217 4.79 -4.58 20.26
N ARG A 218 5.19 -3.32 20.46
CA ARG A 218 5.72 -2.87 21.74
C ARG A 218 4.68 -1.96 22.37
N PRO A 219 3.82 -2.44 23.30
CA PRO A 219 3.17 -1.54 24.20
C PRO A 219 4.29 -0.86 24.98
N ASP A 220 4.26 0.48 24.95
CA ASP A 220 5.07 1.34 25.81
C ASP A 220 4.69 0.99 27.25
N ASN A 221 5.43 0.08 27.87
CA ASN A 221 5.41 -0.12 29.30
C ASN A 221 6.12 1.09 29.90
N GLY A 222 5.36 2.18 30.02
CA GLY A 222 5.68 3.26 30.93
C GLY A 222 5.81 2.68 32.32
N GLY A 223 7.03 2.37 32.69
CA GLY A 223 7.38 2.01 34.06
C GLY A 223 7.10 3.19 34.96
N ASP A 224 6.03 3.09 35.74
CA ASP A 224 5.93 3.73 37.03
C ASP A 224 7.05 3.19 37.91
N GLU A 225 8.11 3.94 38.06
CA GLU A 225 9.00 3.83 39.21
C GLU A 225 8.83 5.07 40.09
N LYS A 226 8.42 4.78 41.30
CA LYS A 226 8.33 5.65 42.46
C LYS A 226 9.66 6.34 42.78
#